data_df5018eea384c155f3bf66db0bda5f07
#
_entry.id   df5018eea384c155f3bf66db0bda5f07
#
_cell.length_a   1.000
_cell.length_b   1.000
_cell.length_c   1.000
_cell.angle_alpha   90.00
_cell.angle_beta   90.00
_cell.angle_gamma   90.00
#
_symmetry.space_group_name_H-M   'P 1'
#
loop_
_entity.id
_entity.type
_entity.pdbx_description
1 polymer ?
#
loop_
_entity_poly.entity_id
_entity_poly.type
_entity_poly.pdbx_seq_one_letter_code
_entity_poly.pdbx_strand_id
1 'polypeptide(L)'
;MPQHRHLAMLLGALLVVGAGCTQEPPKPASTIVPSDHVAPSPVGTSQNVLEKTFTLKKSAEFAFEIPAHAVQPQLHGLFASFPGDAHGTSDANADIDFLVLNEEQHADFVGNRPSEALFTVEDSNNQAVNFILPASQSQPVKYYLVFRNPDNKHSKVVKTTFRVDF
;
A
#
# COMPACT_ATOMS: atom_id res chain seq x y z
N MET A 1 -52.94 -1.03 -25.49
CA MET A 1 -53.45 -0.66 -26.83
C MET A 1 -52.31 -0.44 -27.74
N PRO A 2 -52.37 -0.90 -28.92
CA PRO A 2 -51.27 -1.39 -29.71
C PRO A 2 -50.95 -0.45 -30.88
N GLN A 3 -49.87 -0.70 -31.61
CA GLN A 3 -49.81 -0.84 -33.08
C GLN A 3 -48.36 -0.66 -33.54
N HIS A 4 -47.77 -1.69 -34.07
CA HIS A 4 -47.74 -2.13 -35.50
C HIS A 4 -47.18 -1.08 -36.46
N ARG A 5 -46.13 -1.38 -37.24
CA ARG A 5 -46.14 -1.83 -38.65
C ARG A 5 -44.76 -1.74 -39.28
N HIS A 6 -44.31 -2.84 -39.79
CA HIS A 6 -44.09 -3.24 -41.21
C HIS A 6 -42.85 -2.59 -41.86
N LEU A 7 -41.94 -3.38 -42.35
CA LEU A 7 -41.85 -4.28 -43.53
C LEU A 7 -41.13 -3.55 -44.68
N ALA A 8 -40.10 -4.13 -45.22
CA ALA A 8 -39.69 -4.34 -46.61
C ALA A 8 -38.17 -4.54 -46.71
N MET A 9 -37.66 -5.70 -46.90
CA MET A 9 -37.37 -6.40 -48.15
C MET A 9 -36.73 -5.53 -49.23
N LEU A 10 -35.46 -5.79 -49.50
CA LEU A 10 -34.99 -5.80 -50.90
C LEU A 10 -33.73 -6.67 -51.06
N LEU A 11 -33.89 -7.64 -51.88
CA LEU A 11 -32.96 -8.61 -52.42
C LEU A 11 -31.99 -7.90 -53.38
N GLY A 12 -30.71 -8.19 -53.33
CA GLY A 12 -29.75 -7.75 -54.33
C GLY A 12 -28.59 -8.72 -54.42
N ALA A 13 -28.73 -9.74 -55.25
CA ALA A 13 -27.64 -10.64 -55.62
C ALA A 13 -26.70 -9.94 -56.60
N LEU A 14 -25.41 -9.89 -56.29
CA LEU A 14 -24.39 -9.61 -57.29
C LEU A 14 -23.25 -10.63 -57.15
N LEU A 15 -23.21 -11.57 -58.09
CA LEU A 15 -22.11 -12.47 -58.32
C LEU A 15 -20.96 -11.70 -58.98
N VAL A 16 -19.80 -11.64 -58.32
CA VAL A 16 -18.54 -11.28 -58.98
C VAL A 16 -17.57 -12.45 -58.80
N VAL A 17 -17.33 -13.12 -59.94
CA VAL A 17 -16.25 -14.07 -60.11
C VAL A 17 -14.96 -13.27 -60.31
N GLY A 18 -13.98 -13.44 -59.47
CA GLY A 18 -12.68 -12.77 -59.55
C GLY A 18 -11.55 -13.65 -59.04
N ALA A 19 -10.86 -14.19 -60.00
CA ALA A 19 -9.46 -14.62 -60.08
C ALA A 19 -8.70 -14.97 -58.79
N GLY A 20 -8.20 -16.19 -58.78
CA GLY A 20 -7.27 -16.71 -57.76
C GLY A 20 -5.98 -15.92 -57.65
N CYS A 21 -5.66 -15.52 -56.44
CA CYS A 21 -4.31 -15.29 -56.01
C CYS A 21 -3.96 -16.41 -55.04
N THR A 22 -3.00 -17.21 -55.40
CA THR A 22 -2.34 -18.15 -54.50
C THR A 22 -1.64 -17.36 -53.42
N GLN A 23 -2.26 -17.27 -52.26
CA GLN A 23 -1.67 -16.68 -51.06
C GLN A 23 -0.74 -17.73 -50.46
N GLU A 24 0.56 -17.42 -50.50
CA GLU A 24 1.60 -18.13 -49.76
C GLU A 24 1.22 -18.25 -48.31
N PRO A 25 1.35 -19.43 -47.67
CA PRO A 25 0.99 -19.57 -46.24
C PRO A 25 1.84 -18.63 -45.40
N PRO A 26 1.24 -17.89 -44.45
CA PRO A 26 2.00 -16.97 -43.59
C PRO A 26 3.02 -17.78 -42.83
N LYS A 27 4.28 -17.36 -42.99
CA LYS A 27 5.40 -17.83 -42.16
C LYS A 27 5.00 -17.71 -40.68
N PRO A 28 5.15 -18.76 -39.87
CA PRO A 28 4.79 -18.68 -38.47
C PRO A 28 5.57 -17.53 -37.84
N ALA A 29 4.84 -16.54 -37.35
CA ALA A 29 5.39 -15.48 -36.55
C ALA A 29 6.04 -16.15 -35.33
N SER A 30 7.34 -15.97 -35.13
CA SER A 30 8.02 -16.35 -33.91
C SER A 30 7.35 -15.58 -32.77
N THR A 31 6.52 -16.28 -32.03
CA THR A 31 5.98 -15.75 -30.76
C THR A 31 7.18 -15.55 -29.85
N ILE A 32 7.66 -14.32 -29.75
CA ILE A 32 8.58 -13.95 -28.69
C ILE A 32 7.74 -14.07 -27.43
N VAL A 33 7.93 -15.19 -26.72
CA VAL A 33 7.42 -15.33 -25.36
C VAL A 33 8.14 -14.23 -24.57
N PRO A 34 7.43 -13.26 -23.96
CA PRO A 34 8.08 -12.32 -23.08
C PRO A 34 8.78 -13.15 -22.02
N SER A 35 10.08 -13.04 -21.91
CA SER A 35 10.80 -13.56 -20.76
C SER A 35 10.20 -12.87 -19.54
N ASP A 36 9.50 -13.61 -18.72
CA ASP A 36 9.09 -13.15 -17.40
C ASP A 36 10.38 -12.76 -16.66
N HIS A 37 10.73 -11.49 -16.73
CA HIS A 37 11.75 -10.94 -15.88
C HIS A 37 11.18 -10.94 -14.46
N VAL A 38 11.39 -12.04 -13.77
CA VAL A 38 11.15 -12.08 -12.33
C VAL A 38 12.02 -10.99 -11.73
N ALA A 39 11.37 -9.98 -11.17
CA ALA A 39 12.10 -8.92 -10.47
C ALA A 39 12.99 -9.57 -9.39
N PRO A 40 14.26 -9.17 -9.29
CA PRO A 40 15.15 -9.76 -8.30
C PRO A 40 14.61 -9.48 -6.90
N SER A 41 14.75 -10.47 -6.01
CA SER A 41 14.44 -10.26 -4.59
C SER A 41 15.34 -9.15 -4.01
N PRO A 42 14.81 -8.25 -3.20
CA PRO A 42 15.57 -7.12 -2.64
C PRO A 42 16.50 -7.52 -1.47
N VAL A 43 16.92 -8.76 -1.37
CA VAL A 43 17.73 -9.30 -0.27
C VAL A 43 19.00 -8.47 -0.02
N GLY A 44 19.25 -8.14 1.24
CA GLY A 44 20.43 -7.39 1.67
C GLY A 44 20.37 -5.90 1.40
N THR A 45 19.21 -5.36 1.07
CA THR A 45 18.97 -3.92 0.89
C THR A 45 18.23 -3.33 2.09
N SER A 46 18.31 -2.01 2.25
CA SER A 46 17.61 -1.28 3.30
C SER A 46 16.93 -0.04 2.70
N GLN A 47 15.73 0.22 3.15
CA GLN A 47 14.91 1.36 2.74
C GLN A 47 14.57 2.22 3.96
N ASN A 48 14.92 3.51 3.91
CA ASN A 48 14.43 4.46 4.90
C ASN A 48 12.93 4.73 4.67
N VAL A 49 12.12 4.49 5.69
CA VAL A 49 10.66 4.61 5.64
C VAL A 49 10.19 5.95 6.19
N LEU A 50 10.75 6.35 7.33
CA LEU A 50 10.33 7.57 8.02
C LEU A 50 11.47 8.09 8.90
N GLU A 51 11.90 9.33 8.65
CA GLU A 51 12.79 10.08 9.53
C GLU A 51 12.22 11.48 9.68
N LYS A 52 11.54 11.73 10.81
CA LYS A 52 10.78 12.97 10.97
C LYS A 52 10.53 13.33 12.44
N THR A 53 10.44 14.63 12.67
CA THR A 53 9.84 15.20 13.88
C THR A 53 8.55 15.92 13.50
N PHE A 54 7.45 15.64 14.18
CA PHE A 54 6.14 16.23 13.87
C PHE A 54 5.30 16.45 15.13
N THR A 55 4.31 17.33 15.03
CA THR A 55 3.31 17.54 16.07
C THR A 55 2.13 16.61 15.87
N LEU A 56 1.84 15.82 16.90
CA LEU A 56 0.73 14.89 16.94
C LEU A 56 -0.43 15.48 17.76
N LYS A 57 -1.56 15.76 17.08
CA LYS A 57 -2.78 16.23 17.75
C LYS A 57 -3.74 15.09 18.06
N LYS A 58 -4.12 14.31 17.05
CA LYS A 58 -4.99 13.13 17.17
C LYS A 58 -4.31 11.91 16.62
N SER A 59 -4.07 11.89 15.30
CA SER A 59 -3.33 10.84 14.59
C SER A 59 -2.41 11.43 13.54
N ALA A 60 -1.38 10.70 13.18
CA ALA A 60 -0.51 10.94 12.04
C ALA A 60 -0.22 9.61 11.36
N GLU A 61 -0.25 9.59 10.03
CA GLU A 61 -0.19 8.39 9.23
C GLU A 61 0.87 8.55 8.14
N PHE A 62 1.72 7.55 7.99
CA PHE A 62 2.81 7.56 7.01
C PHE A 62 2.78 6.24 6.24
N ALA A 63 2.51 6.34 4.93
CA ALA A 63 2.51 5.18 4.05
C ALA A 63 3.92 4.85 3.56
N PHE A 64 4.20 3.55 3.42
CA PHE A 64 5.38 3.04 2.75
C PHE A 64 5.05 1.76 1.98
N GLU A 65 5.91 1.39 1.04
CA GLU A 65 5.74 0.17 0.27
C GLU A 65 6.97 -0.72 0.42
N ILE A 66 6.74 -2.03 0.54
CA ILE A 66 7.77 -3.03 0.38
C ILE A 66 7.72 -3.55 -1.07
N PRO A 67 8.87 -3.79 -1.72
CA PRO A 67 8.92 -4.27 -3.09
C PRO A 67 8.34 -5.69 -3.21
N ALA A 68 8.02 -6.10 -4.43
CA ALA A 68 7.67 -7.47 -4.73
C ALA A 68 8.82 -8.43 -4.37
N HIS A 69 8.48 -9.67 -4.04
CA HIS A 69 9.41 -10.76 -3.71
C HIS A 69 10.27 -10.54 -2.46
N ALA A 70 9.87 -9.66 -1.55
CA ALA A 70 10.50 -9.53 -0.24
C ALA A 70 10.11 -10.71 0.65
N VAL A 71 11.10 -11.51 1.08
CA VAL A 71 10.85 -12.78 1.78
C VAL A 71 10.60 -12.57 3.28
N GLN A 72 11.43 -11.75 3.93
CA GLN A 72 11.34 -11.45 5.36
C GLN A 72 11.65 -9.97 5.61
N PRO A 73 10.82 -9.05 5.10
CA PRO A 73 11.08 -7.64 5.31
C PRO A 73 10.94 -7.32 6.80
N GLN A 74 11.95 -6.64 7.35
CA GLN A 74 12.04 -6.38 8.79
C GLN A 74 11.99 -4.87 9.04
N LEU A 75 10.92 -4.44 9.70
CA LEU A 75 10.73 -3.05 10.12
C LEU A 75 11.53 -2.80 11.41
N HIS A 76 12.49 -1.89 11.34
CA HIS A 76 13.27 -1.42 12.48
C HIS A 76 13.06 0.07 12.69
N GLY A 77 13.02 0.48 13.92
CA GLY A 77 12.96 1.90 14.21
C GLY A 77 12.80 2.23 15.67
N LEU A 78 12.66 3.49 15.92
CA LEU A 78 12.33 4.01 17.22
C LEU A 78 11.44 5.24 17.09
N PHE A 79 10.65 5.48 18.10
CA PHE A 79 9.98 6.76 18.30
C PHE A 79 10.19 7.24 19.73
N ALA A 80 10.19 8.56 19.89
CA ALA A 80 10.13 9.23 21.18
C ALA A 80 9.08 10.33 21.10
N SER A 81 8.22 10.42 22.10
CA SER A 81 7.16 11.42 22.21
C SER A 81 7.38 12.31 23.43
N PHE A 82 7.06 13.58 23.26
CA PHE A 82 7.26 14.62 24.28
C PHE A 82 5.99 15.48 24.38
N PRO A 83 5.72 16.11 25.54
CA PRO A 83 4.65 17.09 25.64
C PRO A 83 4.81 18.21 24.60
N GLY A 84 3.70 18.62 23.96
CA GLY A 84 3.74 19.62 22.89
C GLY A 84 3.89 21.06 23.34
N ASP A 85 3.68 21.34 24.62
CA ASP A 85 3.85 22.64 25.24
C ASP A 85 5.20 22.70 25.96
N ALA A 86 6.04 23.62 25.52
CA ALA A 86 7.39 23.85 26.11
C ALA A 86 7.36 24.27 27.58
N HIS A 87 6.19 24.37 28.19
CA HIS A 87 5.97 24.73 29.60
C HIS A 87 5.53 23.54 30.47
N GLY A 88 5.41 22.35 29.88
CA GLY A 88 5.04 21.14 30.61
C GLY A 88 6.11 20.65 31.52
N THR A 89 5.99 21.04 32.78
CA THR A 89 6.72 20.44 33.89
C THR A 89 6.06 19.12 34.26
N SER A 90 6.10 18.15 33.44
CA SER A 90 5.92 16.77 33.91
C SER A 90 5.92 15.80 32.75
N ASP A 91 6.51 14.67 32.98
CA ASP A 91 6.41 13.41 32.24
C ASP A 91 4.96 12.90 32.11
N ALA A 92 4.01 13.65 32.66
CA ALA A 92 2.61 13.29 32.60
C ALA A 92 2.09 13.40 31.18
N ASN A 93 1.96 12.24 30.58
CA ASN A 93 1.17 12.02 29.38
C ASN A 93 1.83 12.39 28.04
N ALA A 94 3.09 12.03 27.85
CA ALA A 94 3.72 11.98 26.54
C ALA A 94 3.40 10.69 25.78
N ASP A 95 2.70 9.73 26.41
CA ASP A 95 2.43 8.41 25.86
C ASP A 95 1.53 8.49 24.63
N ILE A 96 1.88 7.72 23.61
CA ILE A 96 1.15 7.57 22.36
C ILE A 96 0.98 6.10 22.03
N ASP A 97 0.05 5.82 21.17
CA ASP A 97 -0.06 4.50 20.55
C ASP A 97 0.62 4.52 19.17
N PHE A 98 1.29 3.44 18.85
CA PHE A 98 1.91 3.20 17.56
C PHE A 98 1.38 1.89 16.96
N LEU A 99 0.93 1.95 15.70
CA LEU A 99 0.38 0.80 15.00
C LEU A 99 1.06 0.64 13.63
N VAL A 100 1.19 -0.61 13.21
CA VAL A 100 1.55 -0.98 11.84
C VAL A 100 0.33 -1.65 11.21
N LEU A 101 -0.16 -1.07 10.12
CA LEU A 101 -1.37 -1.51 9.44
C LEU A 101 -1.06 -1.89 7.98
N ASN A 102 -1.76 -2.89 7.45
CA ASN A 102 -1.87 -3.07 6.01
C ASN A 102 -2.95 -2.14 5.43
N GLU A 103 -3.18 -2.19 4.13
CA GLU A 103 -4.11 -1.30 3.44
C GLU A 103 -5.57 -1.50 3.88
N GLU A 104 -6.00 -2.74 4.11
CA GLU A 104 -7.35 -3.07 4.59
C GLU A 104 -7.56 -2.57 6.02
N GLN A 105 -6.63 -2.88 6.92
CA GLN A 105 -6.67 -2.43 8.30
C GLN A 105 -6.63 -0.91 8.42
N HIS A 106 -5.86 -0.25 7.56
CA HIS A 106 -5.83 1.21 7.50
C HIS A 106 -7.16 1.79 7.04
N ALA A 107 -7.83 1.19 6.04
CA ALA A 107 -9.16 1.62 5.61
C ALA A 107 -10.19 1.46 6.74
N ASP A 108 -10.09 0.42 7.55
CA ASP A 108 -10.93 0.23 8.72
C ASP A 108 -10.63 1.26 9.80
N PHE A 109 -9.35 1.53 10.08
CA PHE A 109 -8.93 2.55 11.03
C PHE A 109 -9.48 3.93 10.68
N VAL A 110 -9.34 4.37 9.43
CA VAL A 110 -9.88 5.65 8.93
C VAL A 110 -11.40 5.67 8.99
N GLY A 111 -12.05 4.53 8.72
CA GLY A 111 -13.49 4.34 8.80
C GLY A 111 -14.05 4.20 10.21
N ASN A 112 -13.23 4.30 11.26
CA ASN A 112 -13.57 4.02 12.65
C ASN A 112 -14.25 2.65 12.84
N ARG A 113 -13.84 1.65 12.05
CA ARG A 113 -14.27 0.27 12.18
C ARG A 113 -13.27 -0.51 13.05
N PRO A 114 -13.74 -1.51 13.80
CA PRO A 114 -12.83 -2.40 14.52
C PRO A 114 -11.86 -3.08 13.55
N SER A 115 -10.56 -2.96 13.81
CA SER A 115 -9.52 -3.63 13.04
C SER A 115 -8.37 -4.02 13.95
N GLU A 116 -7.85 -5.19 13.75
CA GLU A 116 -6.67 -5.68 14.46
C GLU A 116 -5.41 -5.26 13.69
N ALA A 117 -4.48 -4.57 14.33
CA ALA A 117 -3.23 -4.14 13.69
C ALA A 117 -2.26 -5.32 13.55
N LEU A 118 -1.36 -5.26 12.56
CA LEU A 118 -0.26 -6.22 12.43
C LEU A 118 0.69 -6.15 13.62
N PHE A 119 0.90 -4.95 14.13
CA PHE A 119 1.73 -4.68 15.30
C PHE A 119 1.21 -3.45 16.03
N THR A 120 1.23 -3.49 17.36
CA THR A 120 0.76 -2.39 18.21
C THR A 120 1.70 -2.19 19.38
N VAL A 121 1.96 -0.93 19.71
CA VAL A 121 2.52 -0.47 20.98
C VAL A 121 1.53 0.54 21.55
N GLU A 122 1.06 0.32 22.77
CA GLU A 122 0.12 1.20 23.44
C GLU A 122 0.80 1.91 24.61
N ASP A 123 0.34 3.11 24.91
CA ASP A 123 0.74 3.91 26.08
C ASP A 123 2.27 3.99 26.27
N SER A 124 2.99 4.41 25.22
CA SER A 124 4.45 4.51 25.29
C SER A 124 4.95 5.86 24.76
N ASN A 125 5.92 6.44 25.47
CA ASN A 125 6.58 7.67 25.03
C ASN A 125 7.98 7.45 24.45
N ASN A 126 8.52 6.25 24.52
CA ASN A 126 9.83 5.90 23.95
C ASN A 126 9.91 4.40 23.70
N GLN A 127 9.92 3.99 22.43
CA GLN A 127 9.93 2.59 22.08
C GLN A 127 10.80 2.30 20.86
N ALA A 128 11.67 1.29 21.01
CA ALA A 128 12.32 0.64 19.87
C ALA A 128 11.38 -0.44 19.30
N VAL A 129 11.23 -0.43 17.99
CA VAL A 129 10.38 -1.36 17.25
C VAL A 129 11.27 -2.28 16.42
N ASN A 130 10.96 -3.56 16.46
CA ASN A 130 11.55 -4.58 15.60
C ASN A 130 10.44 -5.58 15.26
N PHE A 131 9.98 -5.55 13.99
CA PHE A 131 8.83 -6.33 13.58
C PHE A 131 9.04 -6.91 12.17
N ILE A 132 8.80 -8.21 12.01
CA ILE A 132 8.86 -8.88 10.71
C ILE A 132 7.51 -8.67 10.00
N LEU A 133 7.54 -7.95 8.89
CA LEU A 133 6.38 -7.76 8.04
C LEU A 133 6.07 -9.04 7.24
N PRO A 134 4.81 -9.27 6.87
CA PRO A 134 4.45 -10.33 5.95
C PRO A 134 5.26 -10.25 4.64
N ALA A 135 5.66 -11.41 4.13
CA ALA A 135 6.35 -11.51 2.83
C ALA A 135 5.47 -10.97 1.70
N SER A 136 6.08 -10.29 0.74
CA SER A 136 5.40 -9.89 -0.49
C SER A 136 5.56 -10.97 -1.57
N GLN A 137 4.55 -11.12 -2.41
CA GLN A 137 4.57 -12.00 -3.55
C GLN A 137 5.00 -11.25 -4.83
N SER A 138 4.25 -11.41 -5.90
CA SER A 138 4.54 -10.84 -7.22
C SER A 138 4.28 -9.33 -7.33
N GLN A 139 3.72 -8.70 -6.30
CA GLN A 139 3.39 -7.27 -6.30
C GLN A 139 3.92 -6.59 -5.04
N PRO A 140 4.26 -5.29 -5.10
CA PRO A 140 4.55 -4.49 -3.94
C PRO A 140 3.37 -4.48 -2.97
N VAL A 141 3.66 -4.36 -1.67
CA VAL A 141 2.63 -4.31 -0.62
C VAL A 141 2.78 -3.01 0.16
N LYS A 142 1.67 -2.32 0.35
CA LYS A 142 1.61 -1.05 1.05
C LYS A 142 1.26 -1.25 2.52
N TYR A 143 1.98 -0.52 3.36
CA TYR A 143 1.79 -0.48 4.80
C TYR A 143 1.71 0.96 5.30
N TYR A 144 1.22 1.11 6.54
CA TYR A 144 1.07 2.39 7.21
C TYR A 144 1.64 2.33 8.62
N LEU A 145 2.46 3.31 8.97
CA LEU A 145 2.83 3.63 10.33
C LEU A 145 1.84 4.65 10.86
N VAL A 146 1.10 4.29 11.88
CA VAL A 146 0.08 5.15 12.49
C VAL A 146 0.49 5.48 13.91
N PHE A 147 0.53 6.78 14.22
CA PHE A 147 0.74 7.32 15.55
C PHE A 147 -0.56 7.92 16.04
N ARG A 148 -1.04 7.49 17.18
CA ARG A 148 -2.30 7.95 17.77
C ARG A 148 -2.04 8.59 19.13
N ASN A 149 -2.60 9.75 19.34
CA ASN A 149 -2.63 10.41 20.63
C ASN A 149 -3.93 10.08 21.35
N PRO A 150 -3.91 9.26 22.41
CA PRO A 150 -5.12 8.94 23.17
C PRO A 150 -5.65 10.15 23.96
N ASP A 151 -4.76 11.10 24.30
CA ASP A 151 -5.17 12.36 24.94
C ASP A 151 -5.49 13.43 23.89
N ASN A 152 -6.76 13.66 23.64
CA ASN A 152 -7.23 14.67 22.68
C ASN A 152 -7.07 16.13 23.14
N LYS A 153 -6.61 16.38 24.36
CA LYS A 153 -6.54 17.73 24.93
C LYS A 153 -5.19 18.39 24.65
N HIS A 154 -4.12 17.63 24.66
CA HIS A 154 -2.76 18.15 24.54
C HIS A 154 -2.08 17.56 23.31
N SER A 155 -1.47 18.41 22.51
CA SER A 155 -0.63 17.93 21.40
C SER A 155 0.69 17.38 21.94
N LYS A 156 1.32 16.49 21.17
CA LYS A 156 2.61 15.89 21.48
C LYS A 156 3.59 16.14 20.34
N VAL A 157 4.87 16.21 20.63
CA VAL A 157 5.93 16.24 19.63
C VAL A 157 6.52 14.85 19.53
N VAL A 158 6.47 14.26 18.34
CA VAL A 158 6.97 12.90 18.11
C VAL A 158 8.19 12.96 17.20
N LYS A 159 9.26 12.31 17.62
CA LYS A 159 10.51 12.12 16.88
C LYS A 159 10.62 10.66 16.47
N THR A 160 10.82 10.40 15.19
CA THR A 160 10.81 9.03 14.67
C THR A 160 11.95 8.79 13.69
N THR A 161 12.43 7.54 13.69
CA THR A 161 13.29 7.00 12.63
C THR A 161 12.92 5.54 12.40
N PHE A 162 12.48 5.21 11.17
CA PHE A 162 12.11 3.86 10.77
C PHE A 162 12.71 3.49 9.43
N ARG A 163 13.15 2.25 9.30
CA ARG A 163 13.63 1.64 8.05
C ARG A 163 13.11 0.22 7.92
N VAL A 164 13.12 -0.30 6.69
CA VAL A 164 12.87 -1.71 6.41
C VAL A 164 14.13 -2.32 5.80
N ASP A 165 14.56 -3.44 6.33
CA ASP A 165 15.65 -4.27 5.81
C ASP A 165 15.03 -5.48 5.08
N PHE A 166 15.65 -5.92 3.96
CA PHE A 166 15.18 -6.99 3.08
C PHE A 166 16.18 -8.13 2.96
#